data_872806a5356397de406e17aa385c2e0b
#
_entry.id   872806a5356397de406e17aa385c2e0b
#
_cell.length_a   1.000
_cell.length_b   1.000
_cell.length_c   1.000
_cell.angle_alpha   90.00
_cell.angle_beta   90.00
_cell.angle_gamma   90.00
#
_symmetry.space_group_name_H-M   'P 1'
#
loop_
_entity.id
_entity.type
_entity.pdbx_description
1 polymer ?
#
loop_
_entity_poly.entity_id
_entity_poly.type
_entity_poly.pdbx_seq_one_letter_code
_entity_poly.pdbx_strand_id
1 'polypeptide(L)'
;MTATAVRPAAHPELFTLLGRTPVVRVTAGLPRPHPGFWAKLEGLAAGGMKARAAVSMLRGARERGELRPGAPVVESTSGTLGIGLAFAGQALGHPVVLVGDSELEPSMRQLLRAHGVRLEIVDRPAPHGGWQAARLARLRELLAVLPDGYWPDQYNNPDNTAGYASLAAELAA
;
A
#
# COMPACT_ATOMS: atom_id res chain seq x y z
N MET A 1 5.44 17.87 25.02
CA MET A 1 6.50 18.07 24.01
C MET A 1 6.08 17.34 22.74
N THR A 2 5.52 18.07 21.79
CA THR A 2 5.15 17.55 20.46
C THR A 2 6.45 17.33 19.69
N ALA A 3 6.87 16.08 19.53
CA ALA A 3 7.96 15.75 18.63
C ALA A 3 7.54 16.23 17.23
N THR A 4 8.24 17.24 16.71
CA THR A 4 8.08 17.69 15.32
C THR A 4 8.41 16.48 14.45
N ALA A 5 7.40 15.85 13.87
CA ALA A 5 7.60 14.74 12.97
C ALA A 5 8.45 15.24 11.79
N VAL A 6 9.66 14.71 11.69
CA VAL A 6 10.55 14.99 10.55
C VAL A 6 9.80 14.54 9.30
N ARG A 7 9.49 15.49 8.40
CA ARG A 7 8.88 15.15 7.12
C ARG A 7 9.90 14.37 6.30
N PRO A 8 9.54 13.17 5.81
CA PRO A 8 10.46 12.42 4.96
C PRO A 8 10.73 13.21 3.68
N ALA A 9 11.97 13.17 3.19
CA ALA A 9 12.29 13.68 1.87
C ALA A 9 11.55 12.87 0.79
N ALA A 10 11.18 13.53 -0.30
CA ALA A 10 10.63 12.81 -1.46
C ALA A 10 11.76 12.18 -2.27
N HIS A 11 11.53 10.95 -2.75
CA HIS A 11 12.47 10.15 -3.55
C HIS A 11 11.82 9.71 -4.88
N PRO A 12 11.53 10.66 -5.81
CA PRO A 12 10.79 10.36 -7.03
C PRO A 12 11.52 9.36 -7.95
N GLU A 13 12.83 9.21 -7.81
CA GLU A 13 13.63 8.20 -8.50
C GLU A 13 13.16 6.78 -8.22
N LEU A 14 12.52 6.52 -7.08
CA LEU A 14 11.95 5.21 -6.75
C LEU A 14 10.90 4.75 -7.76
N PHE A 15 10.23 5.67 -8.46
CA PHE A 15 9.24 5.29 -9.48
C PHE A 15 9.84 4.55 -10.67
N THR A 16 11.15 4.64 -10.90
CA THR A 16 11.84 3.84 -11.93
C THR A 16 11.79 2.34 -11.63
N LEU A 17 11.56 1.98 -10.36
CA LEU A 17 11.45 0.59 -9.90
C LEU A 17 10.02 0.04 -9.98
N LEU A 18 9.07 0.87 -10.42
CA LEU A 18 7.67 0.48 -10.56
C LEU A 18 7.39 -0.03 -11.99
N GLY A 19 6.76 -1.20 -12.08
CA GLY A 19 6.39 -1.78 -13.37
C GLY A 19 7.53 -2.53 -14.08
N ARG A 20 7.32 -2.86 -15.36
CA ARG A 20 8.24 -3.64 -16.22
C ARG A 20 8.65 -4.98 -15.59
N THR A 21 7.77 -5.57 -14.79
CA THR A 21 8.03 -6.86 -14.15
C THR A 21 8.04 -7.97 -15.19
N PRO A 22 8.86 -9.03 -15.01
CA PRO A 22 8.93 -10.12 -15.95
C PRO A 22 7.59 -10.85 -16.12
N VAL A 23 7.38 -11.38 -17.33
CA VAL A 23 6.33 -12.36 -17.61
C VAL A 23 7.00 -13.69 -17.92
N VAL A 24 6.66 -14.73 -17.17
CA VAL A 24 7.27 -16.05 -17.32
C VAL A 24 6.21 -17.11 -17.60
N ARG A 25 6.56 -18.11 -18.40
CA ARG A 25 5.71 -19.27 -18.63
C ARG A 25 5.97 -20.33 -17.55
N VAL A 26 4.95 -20.66 -16.81
CA VAL A 26 5.00 -21.70 -15.76
C VAL A 26 4.47 -23.00 -16.33
N THR A 27 5.33 -24.03 -16.38
CA THR A 27 4.98 -25.38 -16.85
C THR A 27 5.35 -26.47 -15.86
N ALA A 28 6.28 -26.18 -14.94
CA ALA A 28 6.72 -27.12 -13.91
C ALA A 28 5.77 -27.15 -12.70
N GLY A 29 5.69 -28.29 -12.04
CA GLY A 29 4.86 -28.45 -10.83
C GLY A 29 3.35 -28.53 -11.07
N LEU A 30 2.93 -28.59 -12.33
CA LEU A 30 1.51 -28.69 -12.71
C LEU A 30 1.13 -30.15 -12.97
N PRO A 31 -0.13 -30.57 -12.68
CA PRO A 31 -0.64 -31.87 -13.07
C PRO A 31 -0.53 -32.06 -14.58
N ARG A 32 -0.17 -33.26 -15.03
CA ARG A 32 -0.05 -33.56 -16.47
C ARG A 32 -1.33 -34.20 -17.00
N PRO A 33 -1.74 -33.89 -18.27
CA PRO A 33 -1.17 -32.89 -19.18
C PRO A 33 -1.69 -31.47 -18.86
N HIS A 34 -0.78 -30.47 -18.82
CA HIS A 34 -1.14 -29.07 -18.62
C HIS A 34 -0.36 -28.16 -19.59
N PRO A 35 -1.03 -27.24 -20.33
CA PRO A 35 -0.36 -26.36 -21.28
C PRO A 35 0.54 -25.30 -20.61
N GLY A 36 0.48 -25.16 -19.27
CA GLY A 36 1.11 -24.09 -18.54
C GLY A 36 0.26 -22.81 -18.52
N PHE A 37 0.78 -21.79 -17.83
CA PHE A 37 0.19 -20.45 -17.81
C PHE A 37 1.29 -19.39 -17.80
N TRP A 38 0.94 -18.15 -18.15
CA TRP A 38 1.82 -17.02 -18.03
C TRP A 38 1.61 -16.33 -16.68
N ALA A 39 2.72 -16.07 -15.96
CA ALA A 39 2.72 -15.39 -14.69
C ALA A 39 3.45 -14.04 -14.81
N LYS A 40 2.78 -12.95 -14.49
CA LYS A 40 3.35 -11.62 -14.32
C LYS A 40 3.90 -11.50 -12.91
N LEU A 41 5.22 -11.33 -12.76
CA LEU A 41 5.91 -11.40 -11.47
C LEU A 41 5.87 -10.06 -10.72
N GLU A 42 4.67 -9.55 -10.42
CA GLU A 42 4.47 -8.28 -9.71
C GLU A 42 5.09 -8.25 -8.29
N GLY A 43 5.32 -9.41 -7.69
CA GLY A 43 6.03 -9.51 -6.40
C GLY A 43 7.49 -9.07 -6.45
N LEU A 44 8.10 -8.95 -7.65
CA LEU A 44 9.47 -8.44 -7.84
C LEU A 44 9.52 -6.91 -7.93
N ALA A 45 8.38 -6.23 -8.08
CA ALA A 45 8.35 -4.77 -8.10
C ALA A 45 8.66 -4.20 -6.70
N ALA A 46 9.36 -3.08 -6.64
CA ALA A 46 9.50 -2.32 -5.40
C ALA A 46 8.11 -1.93 -4.88
N GLY A 47 7.87 -2.13 -3.57
CA GLY A 47 6.56 -1.94 -2.96
C GLY A 47 5.56 -3.08 -3.22
N GLY A 48 5.97 -4.17 -3.91
CA GLY A 48 5.17 -5.38 -4.13
C GLY A 48 4.00 -5.21 -5.09
N MET A 49 3.15 -6.23 -5.15
CA MET A 49 2.02 -6.30 -6.11
C MET A 49 0.98 -5.16 -5.99
N LYS A 50 0.92 -4.47 -4.86
CA LYS A 50 0.00 -3.34 -4.62
C LYS A 50 0.66 -1.97 -4.85
N ALA A 51 1.94 -1.91 -5.24
CA ALA A 51 2.65 -0.65 -5.43
C ALA A 51 1.99 0.23 -6.51
N ARG A 52 1.54 -0.36 -7.62
CA ARG A 52 0.85 0.37 -8.69
C ARG A 52 -0.39 1.09 -8.18
N ALA A 53 -1.24 0.37 -7.45
CA ALA A 53 -2.45 0.93 -6.85
C ALA A 53 -2.11 2.02 -5.81
N ALA A 54 -1.16 1.75 -4.90
CA ALA A 54 -0.75 2.71 -3.88
C ALA A 54 -0.22 4.02 -4.49
N VAL A 55 0.65 3.92 -5.49
CA VAL A 55 1.19 5.09 -6.20
C VAL A 55 0.09 5.85 -6.93
N SER A 56 -0.81 5.15 -7.62
CA SER A 56 -1.94 5.76 -8.33
C SER A 56 -2.85 6.55 -7.38
N MET A 57 -3.26 5.95 -6.27
CA MET A 57 -4.10 6.59 -5.26
C MET A 57 -3.44 7.85 -4.67
N LEU A 58 -2.15 7.79 -4.31
CA LEU A 58 -1.49 8.95 -3.71
C LEU A 58 -1.18 10.05 -4.73
N ARG A 59 -0.83 9.70 -5.97
CA ARG A 59 -0.66 10.69 -7.05
C ARG A 59 -1.96 11.38 -7.40
N GLY A 60 -3.03 10.63 -7.64
CA GLY A 60 -4.35 11.18 -7.94
C GLY A 60 -4.83 12.14 -6.84
N ALA A 61 -4.66 11.74 -5.56
CA ALA A 61 -4.99 12.59 -4.42
C ALA A 61 -4.17 13.89 -4.38
N ARG A 62 -2.88 13.85 -4.73
CA ARG A 62 -2.04 15.06 -4.82
C ARG A 62 -2.48 15.96 -5.97
N GLU A 63 -2.76 15.38 -7.13
CA GLU A 63 -3.22 16.12 -8.30
C GLU A 63 -4.55 16.84 -8.05
N ARG A 64 -5.44 16.22 -7.29
CA ARG A 64 -6.72 16.84 -6.87
C ARG A 64 -6.60 17.76 -5.65
N GLY A 65 -5.42 17.87 -5.05
CA GLY A 65 -5.21 18.69 -3.85
C GLY A 65 -5.75 18.08 -2.54
N GLU A 66 -6.20 16.83 -2.56
CA GLU A 66 -6.72 16.10 -1.40
C GLU A 66 -5.59 15.68 -0.44
N LEU A 67 -4.43 15.35 -0.99
CA LEU A 67 -3.22 15.00 -0.24
C LEU A 67 -2.21 16.15 -0.31
N ARG A 68 -2.13 16.95 0.76
CA ARG A 68 -1.20 18.08 0.86
C ARG A 68 0.26 17.60 0.98
N PRO A 69 1.25 18.34 0.46
CA PRO A 69 2.66 17.97 0.58
C PRO A 69 3.08 17.69 2.04
N GLY A 70 3.64 16.52 2.29
CA GLY A 70 4.10 16.09 3.62
C GLY A 70 2.99 15.69 4.60
N ALA A 71 1.72 15.73 4.20
CA ALA A 71 0.62 15.24 5.02
C ALA A 71 0.72 13.72 5.25
N PRO A 72 0.33 13.21 6.42
CA PRO A 72 0.37 11.77 6.69
C PRO A 72 -0.69 11.02 5.88
N VAL A 73 -0.29 9.87 5.36
CA VAL A 73 -1.19 8.88 4.74
C VAL A 73 -1.59 7.88 5.80
N VAL A 74 -2.90 7.71 6.02
CA VAL A 74 -3.43 6.80 7.05
C VAL A 74 -4.30 5.74 6.39
N GLU A 75 -3.96 4.46 6.51
CA GLU A 75 -4.75 3.38 5.89
C GLU A 75 -4.89 2.18 6.82
N SER A 76 -5.96 1.42 6.61
CA SER A 76 -6.21 0.12 7.25
C SER A 76 -5.79 -1.00 6.32
N THR A 77 -4.87 -1.86 6.76
CA THR A 77 -4.41 -2.98 5.95
C THR A 77 -4.04 -4.19 6.79
N SER A 78 -4.34 -5.37 6.26
CA SER A 78 -3.87 -6.66 6.79
C SER A 78 -2.75 -7.27 5.94
N GLY A 79 -2.20 -6.56 4.95
CA GLY A 79 -1.27 -7.19 4.02
C GLY A 79 -0.49 -6.25 3.11
N THR A 80 -0.33 -6.68 1.87
CA THR A 80 0.64 -6.16 0.89
C THR A 80 0.41 -4.70 0.46
N LEU A 81 -0.81 -4.15 0.61
CA LEU A 81 -1.02 -2.72 0.36
C LEU A 81 -0.15 -1.85 1.27
N GLY A 82 0.11 -2.30 2.51
CA GLY A 82 0.97 -1.58 3.44
C GLY A 82 2.38 -1.33 2.89
N ILE A 83 2.96 -2.34 2.22
CA ILE A 83 4.27 -2.21 1.56
C ILE A 83 4.17 -1.23 0.39
N GLY A 84 3.11 -1.33 -0.41
CA GLY A 84 2.86 -0.41 -1.52
C GLY A 84 2.74 1.05 -1.06
N LEU A 85 2.03 1.30 0.04
CA LEU A 85 1.89 2.63 0.61
C LEU A 85 3.20 3.14 1.24
N ALA A 86 3.97 2.26 1.89
CA ALA A 86 5.30 2.61 2.41
C ALA A 86 6.22 3.07 1.27
N PHE A 87 6.26 2.31 0.16
CA PHE A 87 7.00 2.67 -1.05
C PHE A 87 6.51 4.00 -1.65
N ALA A 88 5.19 4.15 -1.86
CA ALA A 88 4.62 5.36 -2.44
C ALA A 88 4.81 6.58 -1.54
N GLY A 89 4.69 6.40 -0.22
CA GLY A 89 4.94 7.45 0.77
C GLY A 89 6.38 7.95 0.73
N GLN A 90 7.37 7.04 0.69
CA GLN A 90 8.79 7.41 0.53
C GLN A 90 9.04 8.13 -0.79
N ALA A 91 8.48 7.63 -1.90
CA ALA A 91 8.66 8.24 -3.20
C ALA A 91 8.07 9.66 -3.30
N LEU A 92 6.98 9.94 -2.58
CA LEU A 92 6.26 11.21 -2.62
C LEU A 92 6.53 12.15 -1.43
N GLY A 93 7.29 11.69 -0.43
CA GLY A 93 7.62 12.48 0.76
C GLY A 93 6.47 12.57 1.77
N HIS A 94 5.69 11.49 1.93
CA HIS A 94 4.59 11.39 2.90
C HIS A 94 4.90 10.37 4.01
N PRO A 95 4.74 10.74 5.29
CA PRO A 95 4.76 9.76 6.36
C PRO A 95 3.55 8.83 6.26
N VAL A 96 3.75 7.55 6.56
CA VAL A 96 2.70 6.54 6.45
C VAL A 96 2.36 5.99 7.83
N VAL A 97 1.08 5.98 8.16
CA VAL A 97 0.50 5.38 9.36
C VAL A 97 -0.44 4.26 8.93
N LEU A 98 -0.17 3.04 9.37
CA LEU A 98 -1.01 1.89 9.03
C LEU A 98 -1.68 1.33 10.27
N VAL A 99 -2.94 0.99 10.14
CA VAL A 99 -3.69 0.24 11.15
C VAL A 99 -3.77 -1.21 10.72
N GLY A 100 -3.05 -2.07 11.43
CA GLY A 100 -3.11 -3.52 11.31
C GLY A 100 -3.83 -4.14 12.51
N ASP A 101 -3.83 -5.46 12.55
CA ASP A 101 -4.37 -6.24 13.67
C ASP A 101 -3.36 -7.26 14.19
N SER A 102 -3.74 -7.99 15.25
CA SER A 102 -2.86 -8.98 15.86
C SER A 102 -2.56 -10.19 14.96
N GLU A 103 -3.34 -10.42 13.90
CA GLU A 103 -3.10 -11.49 12.91
C GLU A 103 -2.07 -11.09 11.84
N LEU A 104 -1.69 -9.80 11.77
CA LEU A 104 -0.65 -9.37 10.84
C LEU A 104 0.67 -10.09 11.18
N GLU A 105 1.21 -10.79 10.19
CA GLU A 105 2.43 -11.59 10.33
C GLU A 105 3.60 -10.80 10.95
N PRO A 106 4.35 -11.37 11.90
CA PRO A 106 5.48 -10.70 12.56
C PRO A 106 6.53 -10.17 11.58
N SER A 107 6.85 -10.94 10.53
CA SER A 107 7.77 -10.55 9.46
C SER A 107 7.28 -9.32 8.70
N MET A 108 5.98 -9.24 8.43
CA MET A 108 5.36 -8.08 7.78
C MET A 108 5.41 -6.85 8.68
N ARG A 109 5.14 -7.01 9.99
CA ARG A 109 5.27 -5.89 10.95
C ARG A 109 6.70 -5.34 10.99
N GLN A 110 7.68 -6.23 11.00
CA GLN A 110 9.09 -5.85 10.99
C GLN A 110 9.46 -5.12 9.70
N LEU A 111 9.03 -5.63 8.55
CA LEU A 111 9.27 -5.03 7.24
C LEU A 111 8.67 -3.63 7.15
N LEU A 112 7.41 -3.44 7.54
CA LEU A 112 6.74 -2.14 7.53
C LEU A 112 7.45 -1.13 8.43
N ARG A 113 7.88 -1.53 9.63
CA ARG A 113 8.66 -0.67 10.52
C ARG A 113 10.03 -0.30 9.95
N ALA A 114 10.71 -1.25 9.29
CA ALA A 114 11.97 -0.99 8.61
C ALA A 114 11.82 0.03 7.47
N HIS A 115 10.66 0.10 6.84
CA HIS A 115 10.29 1.13 5.87
C HIS A 115 9.82 2.46 6.50
N GLY A 116 9.98 2.65 7.81
CA GLY A 116 9.60 3.88 8.50
C GLY A 116 8.09 4.08 8.70
N VAL A 117 7.29 3.03 8.52
CA VAL A 117 5.85 3.08 8.74
C VAL A 117 5.55 3.12 10.24
N ARG A 118 4.71 4.08 10.67
CA ARG A 118 4.07 4.03 11.98
C ARG A 118 2.95 2.99 11.93
N LEU A 119 3.13 1.90 12.68
CA LEU A 119 2.18 0.79 12.71
C LEU A 119 1.38 0.79 14.03
N GLU A 120 0.09 0.97 13.92
CA GLU A 120 -0.90 0.82 15.01
C GLU A 120 -1.54 -0.57 14.90
N ILE A 121 -1.59 -1.31 16.00
CA ILE A 121 -2.15 -2.66 16.02
C ILE A 121 -3.39 -2.68 16.92
N VAL A 122 -4.51 -3.13 16.34
CA VAL A 122 -5.69 -3.47 17.15
C VAL A 122 -5.54 -4.92 17.64
N ASP A 123 -5.84 -5.15 18.90
CA ASP A 123 -5.63 -6.41 19.61
C ASP A 123 -6.88 -7.28 19.73
N ARG A 124 -8.05 -6.74 19.38
CA ARG A 124 -9.35 -7.42 19.45
C ARG A 124 -10.21 -7.11 18.24
N PRO A 125 -10.91 -8.10 17.67
CA PRO A 125 -11.90 -7.86 16.63
C PRO A 125 -13.12 -7.13 17.21
N ALA A 126 -13.80 -6.35 16.37
CA ALA A 126 -15.10 -5.77 16.72
C ALA A 126 -16.18 -6.86 16.79
N PRO A 127 -17.20 -6.71 17.66
CA PRO A 127 -18.30 -7.68 17.78
C PRO A 127 -19.04 -7.90 16.46
N HIS A 128 -19.13 -6.86 15.63
CA HIS A 128 -19.69 -6.92 14.28
C HIS A 128 -18.64 -6.47 13.27
N GLY A 129 -18.41 -7.25 12.22
CA GLY A 129 -17.45 -6.95 11.15
C GLY A 129 -15.99 -7.30 11.47
N GLY A 130 -15.73 -7.95 12.63
CA GLY A 130 -14.45 -8.56 12.96
C GLY A 130 -13.25 -7.61 12.92
N TRP A 131 -12.11 -8.11 12.48
CA TRP A 131 -10.85 -7.37 12.41
C TRP A 131 -10.93 -6.14 11.51
N GLN A 132 -11.61 -6.24 10.36
CA GLN A 132 -11.75 -5.11 9.44
C GLN A 132 -12.47 -3.93 10.10
N ALA A 133 -13.58 -4.19 10.78
CA ALA A 133 -14.33 -3.15 11.49
C ALA A 133 -13.50 -2.51 12.61
N ALA A 134 -12.75 -3.32 13.37
CA ALA A 134 -11.87 -2.83 14.43
C ALA A 134 -10.77 -1.91 13.87
N ARG A 135 -10.10 -2.32 12.78
CA ARG A 135 -9.09 -1.48 12.11
C ARG A 135 -9.67 -0.17 11.58
N LEU A 136 -10.86 -0.22 10.96
CA LEU A 136 -11.51 0.98 10.43
C LEU A 136 -11.97 1.93 11.54
N ALA A 137 -12.41 1.41 12.69
CA ALA A 137 -12.72 2.24 13.86
C ALA A 137 -11.47 2.98 14.35
N ARG A 138 -10.36 2.26 14.52
CA ARG A 138 -9.09 2.86 14.94
C ARG A 138 -8.56 3.87 13.93
N LEU A 139 -8.70 3.60 12.64
CA LEU A 139 -8.32 4.52 11.57
C LEU A 139 -9.07 5.84 11.68
N ARG A 140 -10.38 5.81 11.92
CA ARG A 140 -11.21 7.02 12.09
C ARG A 140 -10.78 7.83 13.32
N GLU A 141 -10.44 7.16 14.43
CA GLU A 141 -9.88 7.83 15.62
C GLU A 141 -8.58 8.56 15.31
N LEU A 142 -7.68 7.94 14.52
CA LEU A 142 -6.44 8.56 14.10
C LEU A 142 -6.68 9.78 13.20
N LEU A 143 -7.60 9.69 12.25
CA LEU A 143 -7.95 10.81 11.37
C LEU A 143 -8.56 11.98 12.16
N ALA A 144 -9.31 11.71 13.24
CA ALA A 144 -9.87 12.75 14.09
C ALA A 144 -8.80 13.60 14.81
N VAL A 145 -7.61 13.03 15.06
CA VAL A 145 -6.48 13.70 15.73
C VAL A 145 -5.36 14.09 14.76
N LEU A 146 -5.48 13.75 13.48
CA LEU A 146 -4.55 14.09 12.40
C LEU A 146 -5.30 14.90 11.34
N PRO A 147 -5.52 16.21 11.53
CA PRO A 147 -6.40 17.02 10.70
C PRO A 147 -5.97 17.09 9.22
N ASP A 148 -4.70 16.87 8.92
CA ASP A 148 -4.18 16.78 7.54
C ASP A 148 -4.02 15.33 7.07
N GLY A 149 -4.49 14.34 7.85
CA GLY A 149 -4.39 12.94 7.51
C GLY A 149 -5.22 12.59 6.27
N TYR A 150 -4.59 11.98 5.27
CA TYR A 150 -5.27 11.49 4.08
C TYR A 150 -5.51 9.99 4.19
N TRP A 151 -6.74 9.56 3.97
CA TRP A 151 -7.14 8.16 3.88
C TRP A 151 -7.34 7.76 2.43
N PRO A 152 -6.48 6.89 1.85
CA PRO A 152 -6.64 6.41 0.48
C PRO A 152 -7.93 5.65 0.20
N ASP A 153 -8.51 4.99 1.22
CA ASP A 153 -9.74 4.18 1.12
C ASP A 153 -9.69 3.19 -0.05
N GLN A 154 -8.77 2.24 0.02
CA GLN A 154 -8.47 1.32 -1.07
C GLN A 154 -9.69 0.61 -1.68
N TYR A 155 -10.78 0.44 -0.92
CA TYR A 155 -11.97 -0.29 -1.37
C TYR A 155 -12.89 0.56 -2.24
N ASN A 156 -12.90 1.87 -2.04
CA ASN A 156 -13.80 2.79 -2.73
C ASN A 156 -13.09 3.76 -3.68
N ASN A 157 -11.76 3.80 -3.66
CA ASN A 157 -10.96 4.72 -4.46
C ASN A 157 -10.82 4.25 -5.91
N PRO A 158 -11.33 5.00 -6.90
CA PRO A 158 -11.23 4.62 -8.31
C PRO A 158 -9.78 4.56 -8.81
N ASP A 159 -8.87 5.33 -8.22
CA ASP A 159 -7.45 5.32 -8.56
C ASP A 159 -6.78 3.98 -8.25
N ASN A 160 -7.37 3.16 -7.35
CA ASN A 160 -6.87 1.81 -7.09
C ASN A 160 -6.89 0.98 -8.38
N THR A 161 -8.02 0.94 -9.07
CA THR A 161 -8.17 0.20 -10.32
C THR A 161 -7.39 0.86 -11.45
N ALA A 162 -7.42 2.18 -11.55
CA ALA A 162 -6.70 2.95 -12.57
C ALA A 162 -5.18 2.69 -12.52
N GLY A 163 -4.62 2.41 -11.34
CA GLY A 163 -3.21 2.08 -11.15
C GLY A 163 -2.73 0.86 -11.94
N TYR A 164 -3.63 -0.02 -12.37
CA TYR A 164 -3.29 -1.22 -13.15
C TYR A 164 -3.33 -1.02 -14.67
N ALA A 165 -3.66 0.16 -15.17
CA ALA A 165 -3.67 0.44 -16.61
C ALA A 165 -2.30 0.18 -17.25
N SER A 166 -1.20 0.56 -16.58
CA SER A 166 0.16 0.29 -17.06
C SER A 166 0.50 -1.21 -17.11
N LEU A 167 -0.01 -1.99 -16.14
CA LEU A 167 0.15 -3.46 -16.15
C LEU A 167 -0.60 -4.08 -17.34
N ALA A 168 -1.81 -3.62 -17.63
CA ALA A 168 -2.56 -4.07 -18.78
C ALA A 168 -1.81 -3.78 -20.10
N ALA A 169 -1.24 -2.59 -20.23
CA ALA A 169 -0.40 -2.23 -21.39
C ALA A 169 0.85 -3.11 -21.50
N GLU A 170 1.51 -3.42 -20.39
CA GLU A 170 2.68 -4.33 -20.38
C GLU A 170 2.33 -5.78 -20.78
N LEU A 171 1.08 -6.22 -20.54
CA LEU A 171 0.62 -7.56 -20.93
C LEU A 171 0.15 -7.63 -22.39
N ALA A 172 -0.22 -6.48 -22.97
CA ALA A 172 -0.68 -6.38 -24.35
C ALA A 172 0.48 -6.18 -25.35
N ALA A 173 1.67 -5.86 -24.87
CA ALA A 173 2.88 -5.63 -25.70
C ALA A 173 3.63 -6.93 -25.99
#